data_5f07f55be8dd9090739ac75c90d4a9d6
#
_entry.id   5f07f55be8dd9090739ac75c90d4a9d6
#
_cell.length_a   1.000
_cell.length_b   1.000
_cell.length_c   1.000
_cell.angle_alpha   90.00
_cell.angle_beta   90.00
_cell.angle_gamma   90.00
#
_symmetry.space_group_name_H-M   'P 1'
#
loop_
_entity.id
_entity.type
_entity.pdbx_description
1 polymer ?
#
loop_
_entity_poly.entity_id
_entity_poly.type
_entity_poly.pdbx_seq_one_letter_code
_entity_poly.pdbx_strand_id
1 'polypeptide(L)'
;ATFPRGIVALAKQYQQQAVRIEVAGDEGGHADIEYRAIRVAPNDIEHAVVNVLRFFESPSALVFCNTREAVRHLQAALLERGFPVVALSGELTQNERTHALQALRDGRSRVCVATDVAARGIDLPSLDLVIHADLPNDPEVMQHRSGRTGRAGRKGVSVLLVPPARRRRAETLL
;
A
#
# COMPACT_ATOMS: atom_id res chain seq x y z
N ALA A 1 12.75 -11.52 -10.40
CA ALA A 1 12.49 -11.96 -9.02
C ALA A 1 11.40 -13.02 -8.99
N THR A 2 11.59 -14.01 -8.15
CA THR A 2 10.61 -15.09 -7.98
C THR A 2 9.48 -14.65 -7.06
N PHE A 3 8.27 -14.97 -7.46
CA PHE A 3 7.08 -14.71 -6.66
C PHE A 3 7.13 -15.63 -5.42
N PRO A 4 7.13 -15.12 -4.18
CA PRO A 4 7.17 -15.96 -3.01
C PRO A 4 6.00 -16.94 -2.95
N ARG A 5 6.27 -18.17 -2.56
CA ARG A 5 5.22 -19.20 -2.47
C ARG A 5 4.04 -18.79 -1.60
N GLY A 6 4.31 -18.07 -0.52
CA GLY A 6 3.25 -17.61 0.38
C GLY A 6 2.30 -16.62 -0.26
N ILE A 7 2.79 -15.72 -1.12
CA ILE A 7 1.92 -14.76 -1.80
C ILE A 7 1.06 -15.47 -2.85
N VAL A 8 1.57 -16.51 -3.49
CA VAL A 8 0.79 -17.31 -4.42
C VAL A 8 -0.32 -18.06 -3.69
N ALA A 9 -0.03 -18.63 -2.53
CA ALA A 9 -1.03 -19.30 -1.69
C ALA A 9 -2.09 -18.33 -1.22
N LEU A 10 -1.68 -17.13 -0.79
CA LEU A 10 -2.59 -16.06 -0.39
C LEU A 10 -3.51 -15.66 -1.55
N ALA A 11 -2.94 -15.47 -2.74
CA ALA A 11 -3.68 -15.12 -3.93
C ALA A 11 -4.72 -16.20 -4.29
N LYS A 12 -4.36 -17.47 -4.19
CA LYS A 12 -5.28 -18.59 -4.45
C LYS A 12 -6.41 -18.66 -3.44
N GLN A 13 -6.16 -18.30 -2.20
CA GLN A 13 -7.15 -18.34 -1.12
C GLN A 13 -8.22 -17.26 -1.26
N TYR A 14 -7.83 -16.06 -1.67
CA TYR A 14 -8.72 -14.88 -1.70
C TYR A 14 -9.04 -14.39 -3.09
N GLN A 15 -8.45 -14.99 -4.11
CA GLN A 15 -8.53 -14.46 -5.47
C GLN A 15 -8.50 -15.58 -6.49
N GLN A 16 -9.20 -15.36 -7.58
CA GLN A 16 -9.23 -16.34 -8.66
C GLN A 16 -7.95 -16.35 -9.49
N GLN A 17 -7.28 -15.20 -9.59
CA GLN A 17 -6.05 -15.09 -10.36
C GLN A 17 -5.15 -14.00 -9.80
N ALA A 18 -3.91 -14.35 -9.55
CA ALA A 18 -2.86 -13.39 -9.28
C ALA A 18 -2.08 -13.14 -10.57
N VAL A 19 -1.87 -11.88 -10.88
CA VAL A 19 -1.05 -11.49 -12.03
C VAL A 19 0.28 -10.98 -11.50
N ARG A 20 1.35 -11.66 -11.86
CA ARG A 20 2.68 -11.20 -11.57
C ARG A 20 3.10 -10.24 -12.67
N ILE A 21 3.37 -9.02 -12.29
CA ILE A 21 3.85 -8.02 -13.23
C ILE A 21 5.21 -7.53 -12.75
N GLU A 22 6.23 -7.75 -13.57
CA GLU A 22 7.54 -7.20 -13.33
C GLU A 22 7.71 -5.99 -14.23
N VAL A 23 7.90 -4.85 -13.61
CA VAL A 23 8.26 -3.64 -14.33
C VAL A 23 9.77 -3.50 -14.22
N ALA A 24 10.44 -3.43 -15.36
CA ALA A 24 11.87 -3.11 -15.37
C ALA A 24 12.07 -1.79 -14.65
N GLY A 25 13.00 -1.76 -13.72
CA GLY A 25 13.27 -0.55 -12.94
C GLY A 25 13.51 0.63 -13.85
N ASP A 26 12.85 1.72 -13.55
CA ASP A 26 13.07 2.99 -14.25
C ASP A 26 14.49 3.47 -13.93
N GLU A 27 15.22 3.85 -14.94
CA GLU A 27 16.58 4.38 -14.79
C GLU A 27 16.64 5.65 -13.93
N GLY A 28 15.48 6.22 -13.59
CA GLY A 28 15.35 7.45 -12.81
C GLY A 28 15.33 7.32 -11.30
N GLY A 29 15.61 6.17 -10.69
CA GLY A 29 15.78 6.09 -9.25
C GLY A 29 14.78 5.25 -8.45
N HIS A 30 13.85 4.55 -9.10
CA HIS A 30 12.90 3.64 -8.44
C HIS A 30 13.21 2.18 -8.78
N ALA A 31 14.50 1.87 -9.02
CA ALA A 31 14.95 0.57 -9.50
C ALA A 31 14.68 -0.58 -8.53
N ASP A 32 14.45 -0.28 -7.23
CA ASP A 32 14.36 -1.30 -6.21
C ASP A 32 12.92 -1.57 -5.75
N ILE A 33 11.94 -1.29 -6.59
CA ILE A 33 10.54 -1.55 -6.27
C ILE A 33 10.04 -2.74 -7.06
N GLU A 34 9.54 -3.75 -6.36
CA GLU A 34 8.84 -4.87 -6.96
C GLU A 34 7.35 -4.57 -6.98
N TYR A 35 6.75 -4.59 -8.16
CA TYR A 35 5.31 -4.35 -8.32
C TYR A 35 4.57 -5.66 -8.42
N ARG A 36 3.48 -5.79 -7.68
CA ARG A 36 2.59 -6.95 -7.69
C ARG A 36 1.16 -6.50 -7.82
N ALA A 37 0.38 -7.19 -8.64
CA ALA A 37 -1.04 -6.93 -8.77
C ALA A 37 -1.82 -8.18 -8.36
N ILE A 38 -2.81 -7.99 -7.50
CA ILE A 38 -3.61 -9.08 -6.94
C ILE A 38 -5.08 -8.80 -7.23
N ARG A 39 -5.75 -9.74 -7.87
CA ARG A 39 -7.19 -9.62 -8.10
C ARG A 39 -7.95 -9.92 -6.83
N VAL A 40 -8.88 -9.04 -6.50
CA VAL A 40 -9.65 -9.10 -5.25
C VAL A 40 -11.11 -8.83 -5.56
N ALA A 41 -12.02 -9.56 -4.94
CA ALA A 41 -13.44 -9.20 -4.99
C ALA A 41 -13.65 -7.84 -4.29
N PRO A 42 -14.56 -6.99 -4.80
CA PRO A 42 -14.71 -5.64 -4.25
C PRO A 42 -14.99 -5.57 -2.75
N ASN A 43 -15.70 -6.54 -2.21
CA ASN A 43 -16.02 -6.61 -0.77
C ASN A 43 -14.94 -7.29 0.06
N ASP A 44 -13.85 -7.76 -0.55
CA ASP A 44 -12.75 -8.44 0.15
C ASP A 44 -11.48 -7.58 0.24
N ILE A 45 -11.55 -6.31 -0.13
CA ILE A 45 -10.39 -5.41 -0.11
C ILE A 45 -9.76 -5.35 1.29
N GLU A 46 -10.55 -5.20 2.33
CA GLU A 46 -10.04 -5.14 3.71
C GLU A 46 -9.34 -6.43 4.10
N HIS A 47 -9.93 -7.57 3.78
CA HIS A 47 -9.32 -8.87 4.03
C HIS A 47 -8.01 -9.03 3.28
N ALA A 48 -7.96 -8.58 2.03
CA ALA A 48 -6.74 -8.62 1.23
C ALA A 48 -5.64 -7.77 1.84
N VAL A 49 -5.96 -6.56 2.30
CA VAL A 49 -4.98 -5.70 3.00
C VAL A 49 -4.42 -6.41 4.22
N VAL A 50 -5.30 -6.96 5.07
CA VAL A 50 -4.88 -7.69 6.27
C VAL A 50 -3.94 -8.84 5.92
N ASN A 51 -4.28 -9.61 4.91
CA ASN A 51 -3.50 -10.78 4.52
C ASN A 51 -2.14 -10.40 3.91
N VAL A 52 -2.09 -9.33 3.13
CA VAL A 52 -0.83 -8.80 2.61
C VAL A 52 0.06 -8.32 3.75
N LEU A 53 -0.50 -7.59 4.71
CA LEU A 53 0.25 -7.12 5.88
C LEU A 53 0.80 -8.28 6.70
N ARG A 54 0.01 -9.32 6.91
CA ARG A 54 0.45 -10.51 7.66
C ARG A 54 1.48 -11.32 6.89
N PHE A 55 1.32 -11.42 5.61
CA PHE A 55 2.26 -12.18 4.77
C PHE A 55 3.66 -11.56 4.78
N PHE A 56 3.75 -10.26 4.54
CA PHE A 56 5.05 -9.60 4.47
C PHE A 56 5.69 -9.36 5.82
N GLU A 57 4.90 -9.32 6.89
CA GLU A 57 5.39 -9.02 8.25
C GLU A 57 6.28 -7.79 8.29
N SER A 58 6.03 -6.85 7.38
CA SER A 58 6.86 -5.66 7.25
C SER A 58 6.82 -4.81 8.51
N PRO A 59 7.95 -4.26 8.94
CA PRO A 59 7.97 -3.33 10.08
C PRO A 59 7.26 -2.02 9.77
N SER A 60 7.09 -1.68 8.48
CA SER A 60 6.41 -0.47 8.09
C SER A 60 5.67 -0.65 6.76
N ALA A 61 4.43 -0.20 6.71
CA ALA A 61 3.59 -0.27 5.51
C ALA A 61 2.74 0.99 5.36
N LEU A 62 2.54 1.40 4.12
CA LEU A 62 1.67 2.53 3.78
C LEU A 62 0.56 2.01 2.87
N VAL A 63 -0.69 2.25 3.27
CA VAL A 63 -1.86 1.82 2.51
C VAL A 63 -2.57 3.05 1.97
N PHE A 64 -2.72 3.12 0.65
CA PHE A 64 -3.38 4.24 -0.01
C PHE A 64 -4.84 3.95 -0.32
N CYS A 65 -5.69 4.92 0.03
CA CYS A 65 -7.10 4.98 -0.35
C CYS A 65 -7.36 6.28 -1.09
N ASN A 66 -8.40 6.29 -1.93
CA ASN A 66 -8.72 7.48 -2.72
C ASN A 66 -9.52 8.53 -1.96
N THR A 67 -10.20 8.14 -0.88
CA THR A 67 -11.08 9.04 -0.12
C THR A 67 -10.80 8.99 1.38
N ARG A 68 -11.13 10.09 2.07
CA ARG A 68 -11.01 10.16 3.53
C ARG A 68 -11.93 9.15 4.22
N GLU A 69 -13.09 8.92 3.66
CA GLU A 69 -14.03 7.93 4.19
C GLU A 69 -13.45 6.52 4.13
N ALA A 70 -12.84 6.15 2.99
CA ALA A 70 -12.18 4.86 2.84
C ALA A 70 -11.02 4.71 3.83
N VAL A 71 -10.26 5.77 4.06
CA VAL A 71 -9.17 5.77 5.05
C VAL A 71 -9.72 5.47 6.45
N ARG A 72 -10.78 6.16 6.87
CA ARG A 72 -11.38 5.94 8.19
C ARG A 72 -11.92 4.51 8.34
N HIS A 73 -12.58 4.03 7.31
CA HIS A 73 -13.16 2.68 7.33
C HIS A 73 -12.08 1.60 7.44
N LEU A 74 -11.03 1.74 6.65
CA LEU A 74 -9.92 0.80 6.67
C LEU A 74 -9.14 0.87 7.98
N GLN A 75 -8.89 2.06 8.50
CA GLN A 75 -8.25 2.23 9.81
C GLN A 75 -9.02 1.49 10.91
N ALA A 76 -10.33 1.67 10.96
CA ALA A 76 -11.16 1.00 11.94
C ALA A 76 -11.07 -0.52 11.81
N ALA A 77 -11.14 -1.04 10.58
CA ALA A 77 -11.04 -2.47 10.33
C ALA A 77 -9.68 -3.05 10.76
N LEU A 78 -8.60 -2.33 10.51
CA LEU A 78 -7.26 -2.77 10.90
C LEU A 78 -7.06 -2.73 12.42
N LEU A 79 -7.57 -1.69 13.07
CA LEU A 79 -7.53 -1.59 14.54
C LEU A 79 -8.27 -2.76 15.20
N GLU A 80 -9.44 -3.14 14.70
CA GLU A 80 -10.20 -4.27 15.20
C GLU A 80 -9.41 -5.58 15.11
N ARG A 81 -8.50 -5.68 14.15
CA ARG A 81 -7.69 -6.87 13.96
C ARG A 81 -6.33 -6.82 14.66
N GLY A 82 -6.12 -5.80 15.50
CA GLY A 82 -4.94 -5.69 16.33
C GLY A 82 -3.74 -5.04 15.68
N PHE A 83 -3.88 -4.41 14.52
CA PHE A 83 -2.78 -3.67 13.91
C PHE A 83 -2.62 -2.29 14.54
N PRO A 84 -1.40 -1.92 14.97
CA PRO A 84 -1.12 -0.54 15.36
C PRO A 84 -1.09 0.33 14.10
N VAL A 85 -2.17 1.06 13.86
CA VAL A 85 -2.36 1.81 12.63
C VAL A 85 -2.59 3.29 12.91
N VAL A 86 -2.00 4.16 12.10
CA VAL A 86 -2.29 5.59 12.08
C VAL A 86 -2.91 5.95 10.73
N ALA A 87 -3.69 7.03 10.70
CA ALA A 87 -4.28 7.53 9.48
C ALA A 87 -3.78 8.94 9.19
N LEU A 88 -3.54 9.22 7.91
CA LEU A 88 -3.23 10.55 7.41
C LEU A 88 -4.31 10.98 6.44
N SER A 89 -5.08 11.99 6.82
CA SER A 89 -6.08 12.60 5.94
C SER A 89 -6.00 14.11 6.07
N GLY A 90 -6.64 14.83 5.15
CA GLY A 90 -6.64 16.30 5.18
C GLY A 90 -7.38 16.93 6.36
N GLU A 91 -8.10 16.11 7.15
CA GLU A 91 -8.83 16.58 8.33
C GLU A 91 -7.96 16.68 9.59
N LEU A 92 -6.75 16.12 9.56
CA LEU A 92 -5.89 16.12 10.73
C LEU A 92 -5.33 17.52 11.01
N THR A 93 -5.27 17.86 12.29
CA THR A 93 -4.53 19.05 12.74
C THR A 93 -3.04 18.80 12.58
N GLN A 94 -2.24 19.86 12.63
CA GLN A 94 -0.79 19.72 12.54
C GLN A 94 -0.23 18.85 13.68
N ASN A 95 -0.77 18.98 14.89
CA ASN A 95 -0.36 18.17 16.03
C ASN A 95 -0.69 16.69 15.82
N GLU A 96 -1.88 16.37 15.33
CA GLU A 96 -2.29 15.00 15.02
C GLU A 96 -1.38 14.38 13.96
N ARG A 97 -1.06 15.15 12.92
CA ARG A 97 -0.17 14.75 11.85
C ARG A 97 1.24 14.47 12.37
N THR A 98 1.77 15.35 13.20
CA THR A 98 3.09 15.20 13.82
C THR A 98 3.13 13.93 14.69
N HIS A 99 2.10 13.68 15.49
CA HIS A 99 2.02 12.48 16.33
C HIS A 99 1.97 11.20 15.49
N ALA A 100 1.21 11.21 14.39
CA ALA A 100 1.11 10.06 13.50
C ALA A 100 2.47 9.72 12.87
N LEU A 101 3.16 10.73 12.37
CA LEU A 101 4.49 10.56 11.77
C LEU A 101 5.50 10.07 12.80
N GLN A 102 5.46 10.59 14.02
CA GLN A 102 6.37 10.17 15.07
C GLN A 102 6.13 8.70 15.46
N ALA A 103 4.86 8.29 15.52
CA ALA A 103 4.51 6.90 15.81
C ALA A 103 5.07 5.93 14.75
N LEU A 104 5.07 6.35 13.48
CA LEU A 104 5.66 5.56 12.41
C LEU A 104 7.20 5.48 12.54
N ARG A 105 7.84 6.61 12.84
CA ARG A 105 9.30 6.66 13.00
C ARG A 105 9.78 5.84 14.19
N ASP A 106 9.02 5.85 15.28
CA ASP A 106 9.36 5.14 16.51
C ASP A 106 9.02 3.64 16.45
N GLY A 107 8.30 3.21 15.41
CA GLY A 107 7.85 1.84 15.31
C GLY A 107 6.65 1.49 16.21
N ARG A 108 6.04 2.49 16.86
CA ARG A 108 4.81 2.28 17.64
C ARG A 108 3.62 1.94 16.75
N SER A 109 3.62 2.46 15.52
CA SER A 109 2.66 2.07 14.49
C SER A 109 3.41 1.49 13.30
N ARG A 110 2.94 0.34 12.84
CA ARG A 110 3.52 -0.35 11.68
C ARG A 110 2.85 0.05 10.38
N VAL A 111 1.61 0.49 10.45
CA VAL A 111 0.77 0.74 9.29
C VAL A 111 0.28 2.17 9.30
N CYS A 112 0.38 2.83 8.16
CA CYS A 112 -0.24 4.13 7.92
C CYS A 112 -1.24 3.99 6.78
N VAL A 113 -2.47 4.43 6.99
CA VAL A 113 -3.48 4.52 5.94
C VAL A 113 -3.63 5.99 5.55
N ALA A 114 -3.52 6.29 4.27
CA ALA A 114 -3.48 7.69 3.82
C ALA A 114 -4.20 7.91 2.48
N THR A 115 -4.63 9.16 2.27
CA THR A 115 -4.97 9.64 0.94
C THR A 115 -3.74 10.23 0.27
N ASP A 116 -3.77 10.36 -1.05
CA ASP A 116 -2.66 10.97 -1.80
C ASP A 116 -2.39 12.41 -1.37
N VAL A 117 -3.47 13.17 -1.18
CA VAL A 117 -3.36 14.58 -0.77
C VAL A 117 -2.68 14.72 0.60
N ALA A 118 -3.07 13.87 1.54
CA ALA A 118 -2.50 13.91 2.90
C ALA A 118 -1.05 13.45 2.93
N ALA A 119 -0.67 12.52 2.08
CA ALA A 119 0.70 12.03 1.99
C ALA A 119 1.63 12.96 1.20
N ARG A 120 1.07 13.84 0.39
CA ARG A 120 1.85 14.76 -0.44
C ARG A 120 2.53 15.81 0.43
N GLY A 121 3.81 16.07 0.16
CA GLY A 121 4.57 17.09 0.90
C GLY A 121 4.96 16.70 2.31
N ILE A 122 4.69 15.48 2.73
CA ILE A 122 5.09 14.96 4.03
C ILE A 122 6.35 14.12 3.86
N ASP A 123 7.31 14.34 4.71
CA ASP A 123 8.53 13.55 4.76
C ASP A 123 8.29 12.27 5.56
N LEU A 124 7.79 11.26 4.86
CA LEU A 124 7.59 9.94 5.44
C LEU A 124 8.92 9.17 5.48
N PRO A 125 9.14 8.36 6.51
CA PRO A 125 10.29 7.45 6.49
C PRO A 125 10.16 6.48 5.32
N SER A 126 11.27 5.88 4.89
CA SER A 126 11.21 4.82 3.89
C SER A 126 10.43 3.64 4.43
N LEU A 127 9.42 3.23 3.70
CA LEU A 127 8.51 2.16 4.09
C LEU A 127 8.80 0.91 3.27
N ASP A 128 8.68 -0.26 3.88
CA ASP A 128 9.02 -1.51 3.20
C ASP A 128 7.94 -1.96 2.22
N LEU A 129 6.69 -1.54 2.46
CA LEU A 129 5.53 -2.01 1.72
C LEU A 129 4.58 -0.86 1.43
N VAL A 130 4.14 -0.75 0.19
CA VAL A 130 3.05 0.13 -0.23
C VAL A 130 1.92 -0.74 -0.76
N ILE A 131 0.70 -0.51 -0.26
CA ILE A 131 -0.49 -1.22 -0.72
C ILE A 131 -1.46 -0.20 -1.30
N HIS A 132 -1.94 -0.46 -2.51
CA HIS A 132 -2.96 0.35 -3.14
C HIS A 132 -4.32 -0.32 -2.90
N ALA A 133 -4.97 0.03 -1.79
CA ALA A 133 -6.31 -0.48 -1.47
C ALA A 133 -7.34 0.03 -2.48
N ASP A 134 -7.15 1.27 -2.95
CA ASP A 134 -7.81 1.82 -4.13
C ASP A 134 -6.76 2.09 -5.20
N LEU A 135 -7.03 1.75 -6.44
CA LEU A 135 -6.09 2.00 -7.53
C LEU A 135 -5.88 3.51 -7.73
N PRO A 136 -4.63 3.92 -8.03
CA PRO A 136 -4.37 5.31 -8.38
C PRO A 136 -5.08 5.70 -9.67
N ASN A 137 -5.38 6.99 -9.81
CA ASN A 137 -6.12 7.50 -10.96
C ASN A 137 -5.29 7.54 -12.24
N ASP A 138 -3.98 7.66 -12.13
CA ASP A 138 -3.07 7.72 -13.27
C ASP A 138 -1.67 7.20 -12.89
N PRO A 139 -0.80 6.97 -13.91
CA PRO A 139 0.55 6.45 -13.67
C PRO A 139 1.44 7.36 -12.81
N GLU A 140 1.25 8.66 -12.89
CA GLU A 140 2.03 9.61 -12.09
C GLU A 140 1.72 9.44 -10.60
N VAL A 141 0.44 9.34 -10.24
CA VAL A 141 0.02 9.06 -8.86
C VAL A 141 0.58 7.72 -8.40
N MET A 142 0.57 6.72 -9.27
CA MET A 142 1.16 5.41 -8.94
C MET A 142 2.65 5.53 -8.61
N GLN A 143 3.40 6.30 -9.39
CA GLN A 143 4.82 6.51 -9.13
C GLN A 143 5.04 7.24 -7.80
N HIS A 144 4.26 8.26 -7.51
CA HIS A 144 4.36 9.01 -6.25
C HIS A 144 4.06 8.12 -5.05
N ARG A 145 3.03 7.28 -5.13
CA ARG A 145 2.70 6.32 -4.08
C ARG A 145 3.82 5.31 -3.89
N SER A 146 4.25 4.70 -4.98
CA SER A 146 5.27 3.65 -4.95
C SER A 146 6.63 4.19 -4.52
N GLY A 147 6.91 5.46 -4.80
CA GLY A 147 8.15 6.12 -4.39
C GLY A 147 8.31 6.31 -2.89
N ARG A 148 7.34 5.88 -2.07
CA ARG A 148 7.47 5.85 -0.62
C ARG A 148 8.20 4.62 -0.11
N THR A 149 8.49 3.68 -0.99
CA THR A 149 9.27 2.47 -0.68
C THR A 149 10.46 2.35 -1.65
N GLY A 150 11.35 1.40 -1.42
CA GLY A 150 12.48 1.15 -2.30
C GLY A 150 13.55 2.23 -2.31
N ARG A 151 13.66 3.02 -1.25
CA ARG A 151 14.63 4.11 -1.15
C ARG A 151 15.95 3.66 -0.53
N ALA A 152 17.01 4.41 -0.82
CA ALA A 152 18.34 4.24 -0.22
C ALA A 152 18.93 2.83 -0.41
N GLY A 153 18.70 2.23 -1.58
CA GLY A 153 19.23 0.90 -1.90
C GLY A 153 18.48 -0.25 -1.26
N ARG A 154 17.37 0.00 -0.56
CA ARG A 154 16.53 -1.02 0.05
C ARG A 154 15.44 -1.44 -0.93
N LYS A 155 15.19 -2.75 -1.01
CA LYS A 155 14.11 -3.26 -1.84
C LYS A 155 12.76 -2.95 -1.20
N GLY A 156 11.84 -2.42 -2.01
CA GLY A 156 10.47 -2.17 -1.61
C GLY A 156 9.50 -3.00 -2.42
N VAL A 157 8.29 -3.14 -1.91
CA VAL A 157 7.20 -3.85 -2.60
C VAL A 157 6.00 -2.93 -2.70
N SER A 158 5.42 -2.85 -3.89
CA SER A 158 4.18 -2.10 -4.15
C SER A 158 3.13 -3.08 -4.65
N VAL A 159 2.04 -3.23 -3.89
CA VAL A 159 0.98 -4.19 -4.17
C VAL A 159 -0.30 -3.47 -4.58
N LEU A 160 -0.80 -3.78 -5.77
CA LEU A 160 -2.08 -3.26 -6.26
C LEU A 160 -3.18 -4.29 -5.99
N LEU A 161 -4.23 -3.87 -5.30
CA LEU A 161 -5.43 -4.69 -5.13
C LEU A 161 -6.41 -4.33 -6.23
N VAL A 162 -6.74 -5.30 -7.08
CA VAL A 162 -7.45 -5.05 -8.34
C VAL A 162 -8.81 -5.73 -8.35
N PRO A 163 -9.91 -4.98 -8.13
CA PRO A 163 -11.25 -5.52 -8.36
C PRO A 163 -11.46 -5.82 -9.85
N PRO A 164 -12.34 -6.77 -10.21
CA PRO A 164 -12.57 -7.12 -11.62
C PRO A 164 -12.92 -5.93 -12.51
N ALA A 165 -13.70 -4.98 -12.00
CA ALA A 165 -14.08 -3.78 -12.74
C ALA A 165 -12.92 -2.83 -13.02
N ARG A 166 -11.77 -3.01 -12.36
CA ARG A 166 -10.60 -2.14 -12.48
C ARG A 166 -9.42 -2.79 -13.20
N ARG A 167 -9.62 -3.96 -13.78
CA ARG A 167 -8.54 -4.71 -14.44
C ARG A 167 -7.84 -3.89 -15.52
N ARG A 168 -8.60 -3.23 -16.39
CA ARG A 168 -8.02 -2.43 -17.48
C ARG A 168 -7.19 -1.28 -16.95
N ARG A 169 -7.65 -0.64 -15.90
CA ARG A 169 -6.91 0.45 -15.26
C ARG A 169 -5.57 -0.05 -14.72
N ALA A 170 -5.58 -1.20 -14.03
CA ALA A 170 -4.36 -1.79 -13.51
C ALA A 170 -3.35 -2.09 -14.62
N GLU A 171 -3.79 -2.63 -15.74
CA GLU A 171 -2.94 -2.90 -16.89
C GLU A 171 -2.33 -1.61 -17.47
N THR A 172 -3.08 -0.53 -17.47
CA THR A 172 -2.59 0.78 -17.93
C THR A 172 -1.54 1.37 -16.98
N LEU A 173 -1.65 1.10 -15.69
CA LEU A 173 -0.73 1.63 -14.67
C LEU A 173 0.62 0.92 -14.66
N LEU A 174 0.66 -0.26 -15.18
CA LEU A 174 1.83 -1.12 -15.21
C LEU A 174 2.38 -1.24 -16.63
#